data_85f7c04f0e99a0bb7bc13d8e419d14ba
#
_entry.id   85f7c04f0e99a0bb7bc13d8e419d14ba
#
_cell.length_a   1.000
_cell.length_b   1.000
_cell.length_c   1.000
_cell.angle_alpha   90.00
_cell.angle_beta   90.00
_cell.angle_gamma   90.00
#
_symmetry.space_group_name_H-M   'P 1'
#
loop_
_entity.id
_entity.type
_entity.pdbx_description
1 polymer ?
#
loop_
_entity_poly.entity_id
_entity_poly.type
_entity_poly.pdbx_seq_one_letter_code
_entity_poly.pdbx_strand_id
1 'polypeptide(L)'
;MRSSLIFFLLLSATLLSRQLIIATTTSLYETGLLDLLKAHFEKRYPIHVVFAPVGSGMALTMGKRGDADLLLVHSPSDEEQFMKDGFGLKRVSFMYNDFVVVGPKEWQEREFADALSFMRHIYENRLPFVSRSDNSGTHRKEQELWKSIGVVPEGKWYHMAGTGMAQTLLIANELGAFCLTDRASFEMLKNRLNMKICCEDAELLRNVYSAILVNPKNGKRVNHEDAKKFFEFLFEDSTLKLIENYSVNGVKLFRVFR
;
A
#
# COMPACT_ATOMS: atom_id res chain seq x y z
N MET A 1 8.43 52.96 50.86
CA MET A 1 7.47 52.12 50.09
C MET A 1 8.19 51.53 48.93
N ARG A 2 8.55 50.25 48.99
CA ARG A 2 9.22 49.54 47.92
C ARG A 2 8.20 48.56 47.29
N SER A 3 7.71 48.91 46.10
CA SER A 3 6.82 48.04 45.32
C SER A 3 7.67 46.92 44.64
N SER A 4 7.50 45.70 45.12
CA SER A 4 8.05 44.50 44.42
C SER A 4 7.14 44.14 43.28
N LEU A 5 7.63 44.31 42.06
CA LEU A 5 6.98 43.85 40.83
C LEU A 5 7.34 42.36 40.65
N ILE A 6 6.38 41.48 40.92
CA ILE A 6 6.51 40.04 40.65
C ILE A 6 6.22 39.82 39.17
N PHE A 7 7.26 39.51 38.41
CA PHE A 7 7.19 39.13 37.00
C PHE A 7 6.79 37.66 36.92
N PHE A 8 5.53 37.36 36.60
CA PHE A 8 5.06 36.00 36.28
C PHE A 8 5.55 35.64 34.88
N LEU A 9 6.63 34.89 34.79
CA LEU A 9 7.05 34.22 33.54
C LEU A 9 6.06 33.09 33.26
N LEU A 10 5.09 33.34 32.38
CA LEU A 10 4.29 32.30 31.75
C LEU A 10 5.21 31.50 30.83
N LEU A 11 5.74 30.37 31.34
CA LEU A 11 6.43 29.40 30.56
C LEU A 11 5.38 28.70 29.68
N SER A 12 5.13 29.22 28.48
CA SER A 12 4.39 28.50 27.45
C SER A 12 5.23 27.31 27.03
N ALA A 13 4.98 26.17 27.68
CA ALA A 13 5.46 24.89 27.18
C ALA A 13 4.78 24.67 25.82
N THR A 14 5.46 25.01 24.73
CA THR A 14 5.11 24.50 23.42
C THR A 14 5.22 22.99 23.53
N LEU A 15 4.07 22.31 23.70
CA LEU A 15 3.98 20.88 23.47
C LEU A 15 4.46 20.67 22.02
N LEU A 16 5.73 20.30 21.85
CA LEU A 16 6.18 19.74 20.58
C LEU A 16 5.28 18.54 20.35
N SER A 17 4.30 18.70 19.45
CA SER A 17 3.48 17.59 19.00
C SER A 17 4.43 16.50 18.49
N ARG A 18 4.47 15.37 19.19
CA ARG A 18 5.26 14.23 18.75
C ARG A 18 4.71 13.79 17.41
N GLN A 19 5.56 13.73 16.41
CA GLN A 19 5.21 13.22 15.11
C GLN A 19 5.40 11.70 15.11
N LEU A 20 4.38 11.00 14.63
CA LEU A 20 4.43 9.58 14.35
C LEU A 20 4.63 9.39 12.84
N ILE A 21 5.79 8.90 12.43
CA ILE A 21 6.12 8.69 11.02
C ILE A 21 5.74 7.27 10.61
N ILE A 22 4.80 7.15 9.68
CA ILE A 22 4.33 5.87 9.15
C ILE A 22 4.73 5.78 7.68
N ALA A 23 5.68 4.91 7.36
CA ALA A 23 6.02 4.64 5.96
C ALA A 23 5.00 3.67 5.36
N THR A 24 4.54 3.98 4.16
CA THR A 24 3.48 3.22 3.50
C THR A 24 3.69 3.20 1.98
N THR A 25 2.80 2.53 1.25
CA THR A 25 2.86 2.51 -0.21
C THR A 25 2.07 3.67 -0.82
N THR A 26 2.54 4.16 -1.97
CA THR A 26 1.84 5.21 -2.72
C THR A 26 0.42 4.77 -3.09
N SER A 27 0.24 3.52 -3.53
CA SER A 27 -1.08 2.99 -3.89
C SER A 27 -2.05 2.97 -2.72
N LEU A 28 -1.61 2.58 -1.51
CA LEU A 28 -2.47 2.61 -0.33
C LEU A 28 -2.81 4.06 0.09
N TYR A 29 -1.82 4.95 0.06
CA TYR A 29 -2.02 6.35 0.42
C TYR A 29 -3.01 7.05 -0.54
N GLU A 30 -2.87 6.83 -1.83
CA GLU A 30 -3.72 7.41 -2.88
C GLU A 30 -5.20 6.98 -2.76
N THR A 31 -5.50 5.88 -2.08
CA THR A 31 -6.90 5.49 -1.85
C THR A 31 -7.68 6.44 -0.95
N GLY A 32 -7.00 7.26 -0.13
CA GLY A 32 -7.61 8.13 0.87
C GLY A 32 -8.01 7.44 2.18
N LEU A 33 -7.92 6.12 2.28
CA LEU A 33 -8.22 5.38 3.52
C LEU A 33 -7.36 5.88 4.70
N LEU A 34 -6.07 6.14 4.45
CA LEU A 34 -5.15 6.54 5.51
C LEU A 34 -5.49 7.90 6.11
N ASP A 35 -6.02 8.84 5.31
CA ASP A 35 -6.48 10.14 5.82
C ASP A 35 -7.71 9.98 6.73
N LEU A 36 -8.62 9.06 6.40
CA LEU A 36 -9.74 8.70 7.26
C LEU A 36 -9.24 8.13 8.60
N LEU A 37 -8.32 7.17 8.58
CA LEU A 37 -7.76 6.55 9.78
C LEU A 37 -7.00 7.58 10.63
N LYS A 38 -6.19 8.43 10.00
CA LYS A 38 -5.50 9.53 10.67
C LYS A 38 -6.48 10.44 11.40
N ALA A 39 -7.54 10.89 10.73
CA ALA A 39 -8.55 11.77 11.33
C ALA A 39 -9.22 11.15 12.56
N HIS A 40 -9.49 9.84 12.53
CA HIS A 40 -10.06 9.11 13.67
C HIS A 40 -9.05 8.91 14.80
N PHE A 41 -7.80 8.65 14.50
CA PHE A 41 -6.73 8.47 15.48
C PHE A 41 -6.40 9.78 16.19
N GLU A 42 -6.16 10.87 15.45
CA GLU A 42 -5.77 12.17 15.99
C GLU A 42 -6.88 12.82 16.86
N LYS A 43 -8.15 12.47 16.66
CA LYS A 43 -9.25 12.87 17.56
C LYS A 43 -9.14 12.24 18.94
N ARG A 44 -8.51 11.05 19.07
CA ARG A 44 -8.41 10.30 20.34
C ARG A 44 -7.08 10.51 21.04
N TYR A 45 -6.03 10.76 20.26
CA TYR A 45 -4.66 10.86 20.76
C TYR A 45 -4.03 12.19 20.32
N PRO A 46 -3.33 12.91 21.21
CA PRO A 46 -2.62 14.14 20.87
C PRO A 46 -1.29 13.80 20.15
N ILE A 47 -1.35 13.01 19.11
CA ILE A 47 -0.22 12.48 18.32
C ILE A 47 -0.47 12.88 16.87
N HIS A 48 0.47 13.59 16.27
CA HIS A 48 0.37 13.99 14.87
C HIS A 48 0.95 12.89 13.96
N VAL A 49 0.12 12.30 13.10
CA VAL A 49 0.50 11.25 12.14
C VAL A 49 1.00 11.87 10.84
N VAL A 50 2.17 11.43 10.41
CA VAL A 50 2.76 11.80 9.11
C VAL A 50 2.95 10.54 8.29
N PHE A 51 2.29 10.43 7.16
CA PHE A 51 2.52 9.35 6.21
C PHE A 51 3.67 9.70 5.27
N ALA A 52 4.56 8.73 5.05
CA ALA A 52 5.61 8.77 4.03
C ALA A 52 5.25 7.76 2.91
N PRO A 53 4.50 8.19 1.87
CA PRO A 53 4.09 7.31 0.78
C PRO A 53 5.26 7.05 -0.17
N VAL A 54 5.77 5.82 -0.13
CA VAL A 54 6.90 5.32 -0.96
C VAL A 54 6.58 3.90 -1.44
N GLY A 55 7.43 3.24 -2.18
CA GLY A 55 7.23 1.81 -2.49
C GLY A 55 7.52 0.92 -1.27
N SER A 56 6.94 -0.31 -1.21
CA SER A 56 7.15 -1.25 -0.08
C SER A 56 8.63 -1.44 0.27
N GLY A 57 9.50 -1.61 -0.73
CA GLY A 57 10.95 -1.76 -0.50
C GLY A 57 11.59 -0.54 0.15
N MET A 58 11.19 0.67 -0.24
CA MET A 58 11.69 1.90 0.37
C MET A 58 11.13 2.08 1.79
N ALA A 59 9.86 1.74 2.04
CA ALA A 59 9.27 1.77 3.38
C ALA A 59 10.03 0.84 4.34
N LEU A 60 10.35 -0.38 3.91
CA LEU A 60 11.20 -1.31 4.68
C LEU A 60 12.60 -0.74 4.92
N THR A 61 13.19 -0.06 3.93
CA THR A 61 14.49 0.62 4.07
C THR A 61 14.43 1.73 5.12
N MET A 62 13.37 2.54 5.12
CA MET A 62 13.14 3.56 6.16
C MET A 62 13.05 2.93 7.55
N GLY A 63 12.31 1.81 7.68
CA GLY A 63 12.24 1.06 8.93
C GLY A 63 13.59 0.53 9.40
N LYS A 64 14.42 -0.02 8.49
CA LYS A 64 15.79 -0.48 8.80
C LYS A 64 16.67 0.64 9.35
N ARG A 65 16.52 1.85 8.85
CA ARG A 65 17.28 3.03 9.27
C ARG A 65 16.74 3.72 10.52
N GLY A 66 15.53 3.36 10.96
CA GLY A 66 14.80 4.07 12.02
C GLY A 66 14.27 5.45 11.58
N ASP A 67 14.04 5.64 10.28
CA ASP A 67 13.44 6.84 9.69
C ASP A 67 11.91 6.77 9.66
N ALA A 68 11.33 5.63 10.04
CA ALA A 68 9.90 5.41 10.24
C ALA A 68 9.67 4.63 11.54
N ASP A 69 8.53 4.88 12.18
CA ASP A 69 8.12 4.29 13.45
C ASP A 69 7.23 3.06 13.26
N LEU A 70 6.43 3.09 12.20
CA LEU A 70 5.51 2.04 11.80
C LEU A 70 5.54 1.90 10.27
N LEU A 71 5.31 0.69 9.79
CA LEU A 71 5.19 0.41 8.35
C LEU A 71 3.81 -0.15 8.04
N LEU A 72 3.18 0.34 6.96
CA LEU A 72 1.97 -0.22 6.37
C LEU A 72 2.29 -0.63 4.94
N VAL A 73 2.53 -1.91 4.72
CA VAL A 73 3.13 -2.45 3.48
C VAL A 73 2.40 -3.71 3.00
N HIS A 74 2.67 -4.14 1.76
CA HIS A 74 2.06 -5.32 1.15
C HIS A 74 3.05 -6.10 0.27
N SER A 75 4.17 -6.50 0.85
CA SER A 75 5.20 -7.35 0.20
C SER A 75 5.61 -8.47 1.15
N PRO A 76 4.78 -9.52 1.31
CA PRO A 76 4.93 -10.52 2.38
C PRO A 76 6.33 -11.13 2.48
N SER A 77 6.96 -11.50 1.36
CA SER A 77 8.30 -12.09 1.36
C SER A 77 9.39 -11.16 1.92
N ASP A 78 9.33 -9.86 1.55
CA ASP A 78 10.29 -8.87 2.06
C ASP A 78 10.03 -8.52 3.53
N GLU A 79 8.74 -8.48 3.92
CA GLU A 79 8.32 -8.24 5.29
C GLU A 79 8.80 -9.36 6.21
N GLU A 80 8.68 -10.62 5.77
CA GLU A 80 9.20 -11.78 6.51
C GLU A 80 10.73 -11.71 6.67
N GLN A 81 11.45 -11.32 5.62
CA GLN A 81 12.89 -11.13 5.69
C GLN A 81 13.25 -9.99 6.64
N PHE A 82 12.52 -8.87 6.60
CA PHE A 82 12.67 -7.74 7.53
C PHE A 82 12.49 -8.16 9.00
N MET A 83 11.51 -9.03 9.27
CA MET A 83 11.29 -9.58 10.61
C MET A 83 12.40 -10.54 11.03
N LYS A 84 12.85 -11.45 10.14
CA LYS A 84 13.96 -12.38 10.40
C LYS A 84 15.28 -11.65 10.70
N ASP A 85 15.51 -10.54 10.02
CA ASP A 85 16.70 -9.70 10.24
C ASP A 85 16.63 -8.90 11.57
N GLY A 86 15.53 -8.96 12.30
CA GLY A 86 15.33 -8.31 13.60
C GLY A 86 14.98 -6.81 13.52
N PHE A 87 14.67 -6.30 12.34
CA PHE A 87 14.31 -4.89 12.16
C PHE A 87 12.87 -4.54 12.58
N GLY A 88 11.99 -5.52 12.69
CA GLY A 88 10.62 -5.37 13.21
C GLY A 88 10.43 -6.09 14.54
N LEU A 89 9.56 -5.57 15.40
CA LEU A 89 9.15 -6.22 16.65
C LEU A 89 7.91 -7.09 16.49
N LYS A 90 6.97 -6.61 15.70
CA LYS A 90 5.68 -7.28 15.47
C LYS A 90 5.19 -6.99 14.05
N ARG A 91 4.74 -8.02 13.35
CA ARG A 91 4.08 -7.94 12.05
C ARG A 91 2.72 -8.62 12.14
N VAL A 92 1.66 -7.93 11.74
CA VAL A 92 0.31 -8.49 11.68
C VAL A 92 -0.38 -8.01 10.41
N SER A 93 -0.93 -8.95 9.65
CA SER A 93 -1.80 -8.63 8.53
C SER A 93 -3.16 -8.16 9.06
N PHE A 94 -3.67 -7.02 8.58
CA PHE A 94 -4.89 -6.41 9.12
C PHE A 94 -6.00 -6.26 8.09
N MET A 95 -5.64 -6.09 6.82
CA MET A 95 -6.60 -5.99 5.72
C MET A 95 -6.03 -6.57 4.44
N TYR A 96 -6.87 -6.78 3.46
CA TYR A 96 -6.49 -7.17 2.11
C TYR A 96 -7.44 -6.56 1.09
N ASN A 97 -6.94 -6.41 -0.13
CA ASN A 97 -7.73 -6.25 -1.34
C ASN A 97 -7.25 -7.26 -2.38
N ASP A 98 -7.68 -7.09 -3.61
CA ASP A 98 -7.26 -7.98 -4.68
C ASP A 98 -6.41 -7.20 -5.69
N PHE A 99 -5.41 -7.85 -6.24
CA PHE A 99 -4.90 -7.49 -7.55
C PHE A 99 -5.91 -7.94 -8.60
N VAL A 100 -5.93 -7.25 -9.72
CA VAL A 100 -6.72 -7.60 -10.89
C VAL A 100 -5.87 -7.39 -12.14
N VAL A 101 -6.10 -8.17 -13.19
CA VAL A 101 -5.57 -7.84 -14.50
C VAL A 101 -6.64 -7.08 -15.26
N VAL A 102 -6.33 -5.86 -15.63
CA VAL A 102 -7.18 -5.00 -16.45
C VAL A 102 -6.70 -4.98 -17.89
N GLY A 103 -7.59 -4.72 -18.81
CA GLY A 103 -7.28 -4.65 -20.25
C GLY A 103 -8.31 -3.85 -21.01
N PRO A 104 -8.21 -3.79 -22.35
CA PRO A 104 -9.13 -3.02 -23.19
C PRO A 104 -10.58 -3.41 -22.97
N LYS A 105 -11.49 -2.43 -22.96
CA LYS A 105 -12.92 -2.65 -22.74
C LYS A 105 -13.54 -3.56 -23.81
N GLU A 106 -12.99 -3.51 -25.01
CA GLU A 106 -13.39 -4.30 -26.17
C GLU A 106 -12.89 -5.75 -26.11
N TRP A 107 -12.02 -6.10 -25.15
CA TRP A 107 -11.54 -7.44 -24.97
C TRP A 107 -12.72 -8.41 -24.81
N GLN A 108 -12.76 -9.44 -25.65
CA GLN A 108 -13.77 -10.48 -25.57
C GLN A 108 -13.45 -11.41 -24.40
N GLU A 109 -14.45 -11.56 -23.52
CA GLU A 109 -14.30 -12.43 -22.35
C GLU A 109 -14.10 -13.87 -22.79
N ARG A 110 -13.11 -14.51 -22.16
CA ARG A 110 -12.83 -15.93 -22.24
C ARG A 110 -12.74 -16.44 -20.82
N GLU A 111 -13.20 -17.66 -20.60
CA GLU A 111 -13.01 -18.34 -19.33
C GLU A 111 -11.59 -18.83 -19.21
N PHE A 112 -10.93 -18.50 -18.10
CA PHE A 112 -9.63 -19.01 -17.71
C PHE A 112 -9.77 -19.70 -16.35
N ALA A 113 -9.03 -20.78 -16.15
CA ALA A 113 -9.09 -21.53 -14.90
C ALA A 113 -8.61 -20.73 -13.70
N ASP A 114 -7.61 -19.87 -13.90
CA ASP A 114 -6.95 -19.06 -12.90
C ASP A 114 -6.17 -17.90 -13.52
N ALA A 115 -5.58 -17.06 -12.68
CA ALA A 115 -4.75 -15.94 -13.12
C ALA A 115 -3.49 -16.41 -13.87
N LEU A 116 -2.92 -17.58 -13.56
CA LEU A 116 -1.72 -18.09 -14.26
C LEU A 116 -2.05 -18.50 -15.70
N SER A 117 -3.21 -19.12 -15.92
CA SER A 117 -3.67 -19.45 -17.27
C SER A 117 -3.94 -18.21 -18.12
N PHE A 118 -4.48 -17.15 -17.50
CA PHE A 118 -4.66 -15.85 -18.15
C PHE A 118 -3.31 -15.21 -18.52
N MET A 119 -2.35 -15.17 -17.60
CA MET A 119 -1.01 -14.63 -17.84
C MET A 119 -0.28 -15.42 -18.92
N ARG A 120 -0.42 -16.76 -18.93
CA ARG A 120 0.12 -17.62 -19.99
C ARG A 120 -0.47 -17.26 -21.34
N HIS A 121 -1.79 -17.04 -21.41
CA HIS A 121 -2.46 -16.62 -22.65
C HIS A 121 -1.91 -15.29 -23.19
N ILE A 122 -1.70 -14.30 -22.31
CA ILE A 122 -1.06 -13.02 -22.67
C ILE A 122 0.33 -13.28 -23.28
N TYR A 123 1.14 -14.09 -22.61
CA TYR A 123 2.50 -14.41 -23.04
C TYR A 123 2.55 -15.11 -24.40
N GLU A 124 1.77 -16.16 -24.57
CA GLU A 124 1.77 -17.00 -25.80
C GLU A 124 1.30 -16.23 -27.04
N ASN A 125 0.31 -15.33 -26.84
CA ASN A 125 -0.25 -14.52 -27.93
C ASN A 125 0.43 -13.16 -28.09
N ARG A 126 1.49 -12.86 -27.28
CA ARG A 126 2.21 -11.57 -27.31
C ARG A 126 1.28 -10.37 -27.22
N LEU A 127 0.21 -10.49 -26.40
CA LEU A 127 -0.74 -9.40 -26.20
C LEU A 127 -0.04 -8.24 -25.49
N PRO A 128 -0.29 -6.99 -25.89
CA PRO A 128 0.35 -5.83 -25.26
C PRO A 128 0.15 -5.83 -23.75
N PHE A 129 1.23 -5.71 -22.99
CA PHE A 129 1.20 -5.67 -21.52
C PHE A 129 2.08 -4.55 -21.01
N VAL A 130 1.58 -3.77 -20.05
CA VAL A 130 2.34 -2.70 -19.39
C VAL A 130 2.65 -3.11 -17.97
N SER A 131 3.94 -3.21 -17.68
CA SER A 131 4.48 -3.44 -16.35
C SER A 131 4.76 -2.11 -15.65
N ARG A 132 4.52 -2.05 -14.35
CA ARG A 132 4.98 -0.91 -13.53
C ARG A 132 6.50 -0.75 -13.55
N SER A 133 7.24 -1.84 -13.52
CA SER A 133 8.72 -1.88 -13.59
C SER A 133 9.44 -0.91 -12.63
N ASP A 134 8.89 -0.73 -11.41
CA ASP A 134 9.36 0.25 -10.40
C ASP A 134 9.72 -0.38 -9.05
N ASN A 135 9.85 -1.72 -9.00
CA ASN A 135 10.10 -2.50 -7.78
C ASN A 135 9.04 -2.34 -6.66
N SER A 136 7.83 -1.85 -6.99
CA SER A 136 6.70 -1.81 -6.06
C SER A 136 6.13 -3.20 -5.76
N GLY A 137 5.21 -3.28 -4.79
CA GLY A 137 4.51 -4.52 -4.47
C GLY A 137 3.74 -5.08 -5.67
N THR A 138 3.10 -4.23 -6.48
CA THR A 138 2.41 -4.64 -7.72
C THR A 138 3.39 -5.21 -8.74
N HIS A 139 4.55 -4.57 -8.96
CA HIS A 139 5.57 -5.08 -9.87
C HIS A 139 6.15 -6.42 -9.39
N ARG A 140 6.37 -6.59 -8.08
CA ARG A 140 6.82 -7.87 -7.52
C ARG A 140 5.79 -8.97 -7.71
N LYS A 141 4.50 -8.66 -7.50
CA LYS A 141 3.41 -9.60 -7.75
C LYS A 141 3.33 -10.01 -9.21
N GLU A 142 3.47 -9.08 -10.12
CA GLU A 142 3.57 -9.34 -11.56
C GLU A 142 4.72 -10.30 -11.88
N GLN A 143 5.92 -10.03 -11.34
CA GLN A 143 7.09 -10.91 -11.54
C GLN A 143 6.88 -12.31 -10.95
N GLU A 144 6.20 -12.42 -9.79
CA GLU A 144 5.83 -13.73 -9.23
C GLU A 144 4.92 -14.52 -10.18
N LEU A 145 3.92 -13.88 -10.78
CA LEU A 145 3.02 -14.52 -11.74
C LEU A 145 3.77 -15.01 -12.99
N TRP A 146 4.63 -14.18 -13.60
CA TRP A 146 5.47 -14.56 -14.72
C TRP A 146 6.41 -15.73 -14.38
N LYS A 147 7.05 -15.66 -13.23
CA LYS A 147 7.91 -16.73 -12.71
C LYS A 147 7.14 -18.04 -12.51
N SER A 148 5.91 -17.97 -11.98
CA SER A 148 5.08 -19.14 -11.71
C SER A 148 4.68 -19.89 -12.99
N ILE A 149 4.61 -19.21 -14.13
CA ILE A 149 4.40 -19.85 -15.43
C ILE A 149 5.71 -20.16 -16.16
N GLY A 150 6.87 -19.93 -15.52
CA GLY A 150 8.19 -20.32 -16.04
C GLY A 150 8.75 -19.40 -17.13
N VAL A 151 8.32 -18.12 -17.18
CA VAL A 151 8.74 -17.18 -18.23
C VAL A 151 9.32 -15.90 -17.67
N VAL A 152 10.17 -15.25 -18.47
CA VAL A 152 10.62 -13.88 -18.29
C VAL A 152 10.06 -13.08 -19.48
N PRO A 153 9.14 -12.14 -19.25
CA PRO A 153 8.54 -11.38 -20.34
C PRO A 153 9.56 -10.42 -20.95
N GLU A 154 9.64 -10.41 -22.28
CA GLU A 154 10.54 -9.55 -23.05
C GLU A 154 10.00 -9.29 -24.46
N GLY A 155 10.51 -8.26 -25.10
CA GLY A 155 10.15 -7.89 -26.47
C GLY A 155 9.14 -6.76 -26.56
N LYS A 156 8.68 -6.45 -27.78
CA LYS A 156 7.90 -5.25 -28.10
C LYS A 156 6.48 -5.23 -27.49
N TRP A 157 5.96 -6.38 -27.07
CA TRP A 157 4.63 -6.50 -26.45
C TRP A 157 4.64 -6.18 -24.95
N TYR A 158 5.82 -6.21 -24.32
CA TYR A 158 6.00 -5.97 -22.89
C TYR A 158 6.64 -4.60 -22.66
N HIS A 159 5.85 -3.65 -22.15
CA HIS A 159 6.25 -2.27 -21.96
C HIS A 159 6.57 -1.99 -20.49
N MET A 160 7.74 -1.49 -20.21
CA MET A 160 8.17 -1.11 -18.85
C MET A 160 7.87 0.38 -18.62
N ALA A 161 6.89 0.69 -17.77
CA ALA A 161 6.48 2.06 -17.50
C ALA A 161 7.45 2.82 -16.58
N GLY A 162 8.06 2.14 -15.61
CA GLY A 162 8.99 2.74 -14.64
C GLY A 162 8.34 3.80 -13.74
N THR A 163 7.03 3.71 -13.47
CA THR A 163 6.26 4.77 -12.81
C THR A 163 5.20 4.23 -11.85
N GLY A 164 4.50 5.13 -11.13
CA GLY A 164 3.41 4.78 -10.21
C GLY A 164 2.18 4.20 -10.90
N MET A 165 1.25 3.58 -10.11
CA MET A 165 0.14 2.80 -10.66
C MET A 165 -0.81 3.63 -11.52
N ALA A 166 -1.15 4.84 -11.09
CA ALA A 166 -2.04 5.72 -11.85
C ALA A 166 -1.51 6.01 -13.25
N GLN A 167 -0.23 6.38 -13.36
CA GLN A 167 0.40 6.65 -14.66
C GLN A 167 0.54 5.37 -15.49
N THR A 168 0.86 4.24 -14.87
CA THR A 168 0.93 2.93 -15.56
C THR A 168 -0.41 2.56 -16.19
N LEU A 169 -1.53 2.76 -15.47
CA LEU A 169 -2.89 2.54 -16.00
C LEU A 169 -3.22 3.45 -17.19
N LEU A 170 -2.82 4.72 -17.13
CA LEU A 170 -3.01 5.64 -18.26
C LEU A 170 -2.22 5.19 -19.50
N ILE A 171 -0.97 4.77 -19.32
CA ILE A 171 -0.15 4.21 -20.42
C ILE A 171 -0.79 2.95 -20.99
N ALA A 172 -1.25 2.02 -20.12
CA ALA A 172 -1.93 0.80 -20.56
C ALA A 172 -3.21 1.12 -21.35
N ASN A 173 -3.98 2.11 -20.89
CA ASN A 173 -5.17 2.59 -21.58
C ASN A 173 -4.87 3.12 -22.99
N GLU A 174 -3.85 3.96 -23.13
CA GLU A 174 -3.43 4.53 -24.42
C GLU A 174 -2.92 3.47 -25.41
N LEU A 175 -2.22 2.46 -24.89
CA LEU A 175 -1.68 1.36 -25.70
C LEU A 175 -2.69 0.25 -25.98
N GLY A 176 -3.91 0.30 -25.42
CA GLY A 176 -4.85 -0.81 -25.47
C GLY A 176 -4.25 -2.10 -24.89
N ALA A 177 -3.47 -1.97 -23.83
CA ALA A 177 -2.68 -3.05 -23.26
C ALA A 177 -3.30 -3.61 -21.97
N PHE A 178 -2.90 -4.81 -21.60
CA PHE A 178 -3.17 -5.39 -20.28
C PHE A 178 -2.21 -4.82 -19.23
N CYS A 179 -2.64 -4.80 -17.98
CA CYS A 179 -1.85 -4.35 -16.85
C CYS A 179 -2.30 -5.03 -15.55
N LEU A 180 -1.36 -5.43 -14.70
CA LEU A 180 -1.67 -5.82 -13.33
C LEU A 180 -1.80 -4.55 -12.47
N THR A 181 -2.88 -4.47 -11.69
CA THR A 181 -3.13 -3.36 -10.76
C THR A 181 -3.81 -3.87 -9.50
N ASP A 182 -3.71 -3.15 -8.39
CA ASP A 182 -4.64 -3.36 -7.30
C ASP A 182 -6.03 -2.79 -7.66
N ARG A 183 -7.09 -3.46 -7.19
CA ARG A 183 -8.47 -3.09 -7.49
C ARG A 183 -8.77 -1.64 -7.10
N ALA A 184 -8.24 -1.18 -5.96
CA ALA A 184 -8.50 0.15 -5.46
C ALA A 184 -8.00 1.22 -6.44
N SER A 185 -6.76 1.11 -6.91
CA SER A 185 -6.19 2.02 -7.92
C SER A 185 -7.01 2.03 -9.21
N PHE A 186 -7.48 0.87 -9.68
CA PHE A 186 -8.33 0.80 -10.86
C PHE A 186 -9.68 1.48 -10.64
N GLU A 187 -10.39 1.17 -9.55
CA GLU A 187 -11.71 1.76 -9.27
C GLU A 187 -11.66 3.29 -9.11
N MET A 188 -10.57 3.83 -8.57
CA MET A 188 -10.37 5.28 -8.49
C MET A 188 -10.27 5.96 -9.86
N LEU A 189 -9.70 5.28 -10.84
CA LEU A 189 -9.46 5.82 -12.19
C LEU A 189 -10.46 5.34 -13.23
N LYS A 190 -11.27 4.34 -12.94
CA LYS A 190 -12.16 3.61 -13.86
C LYS A 190 -12.96 4.51 -14.81
N ASN A 191 -13.51 5.61 -14.29
CA ASN A 191 -14.32 6.53 -15.09
C ASN A 191 -13.50 7.35 -16.12
N ARG A 192 -12.18 7.28 -16.05
CA ARG A 192 -11.25 7.98 -16.95
C ARG A 192 -10.54 7.02 -17.91
N LEU A 193 -10.82 5.72 -17.81
CA LEU A 193 -10.15 4.66 -18.57
C LEU A 193 -11.16 3.94 -19.46
N ASN A 194 -10.74 3.60 -20.68
CA ASN A 194 -11.47 2.69 -21.57
C ASN A 194 -10.99 1.25 -21.34
N MET A 195 -10.99 0.84 -20.06
CA MET A 195 -10.51 -0.46 -19.61
C MET A 195 -11.56 -1.16 -18.74
N LYS A 196 -11.43 -2.49 -18.62
CA LYS A 196 -12.22 -3.32 -17.71
C LYS A 196 -11.34 -4.32 -16.98
N ILE A 197 -11.86 -4.91 -15.91
CA ILE A 197 -11.26 -6.06 -15.27
C ILE A 197 -11.43 -7.25 -16.21
N CYS A 198 -10.33 -7.91 -16.56
CA CYS A 198 -10.29 -9.06 -17.46
C CYS A 198 -9.96 -10.37 -16.73
N CYS A 199 -9.30 -10.28 -15.56
CA CYS A 199 -9.01 -11.45 -14.73
C CYS A 199 -9.03 -11.08 -13.25
N GLU A 200 -9.68 -11.94 -12.47
CA GLU A 200 -9.75 -11.95 -11.02
C GLU A 200 -9.39 -13.33 -10.50
N ASP A 201 -8.73 -13.40 -9.35
CA ASP A 201 -8.38 -14.66 -8.70
C ASP A 201 -8.25 -14.41 -7.19
N ALA A 202 -9.19 -14.96 -6.43
CA ALA A 202 -9.27 -14.70 -4.99
C ALA A 202 -8.09 -15.27 -4.17
N GLU A 203 -7.36 -16.24 -4.71
CA GLU A 203 -6.21 -16.87 -4.06
C GLU A 203 -4.90 -16.29 -4.57
N LEU A 204 -4.67 -16.38 -5.88
CA LEU A 204 -3.41 -15.97 -6.50
C LEU A 204 -3.23 -14.44 -6.54
N LEU A 205 -4.33 -13.69 -6.62
CA LEU A 205 -4.29 -12.23 -6.74
C LEU A 205 -4.63 -11.50 -5.43
N ARG A 206 -4.63 -12.21 -4.29
CA ARG A 206 -4.83 -11.56 -3.00
C ARG A 206 -3.67 -10.63 -2.65
N ASN A 207 -3.99 -9.39 -2.27
CA ASN A 207 -3.05 -8.36 -1.88
C ASN A 207 -3.20 -8.05 -0.39
N VAL A 208 -2.32 -8.60 0.42
CA VAL A 208 -2.37 -8.54 1.88
C VAL A 208 -1.55 -7.37 2.40
N TYR A 209 -2.16 -6.53 3.21
CA TYR A 209 -1.50 -5.42 3.90
C TYR A 209 -1.17 -5.79 5.34
N SER A 210 0.08 -5.52 5.73
CA SER A 210 0.58 -5.74 7.08
C SER A 210 0.97 -4.43 7.74
N ALA A 211 0.74 -4.37 9.05
CA ALA A 211 1.32 -3.37 9.93
C ALA A 211 2.55 -3.96 10.62
N ILE A 212 3.68 -3.23 10.61
CA ILE A 212 4.93 -3.67 11.23
C ILE A 212 5.41 -2.59 12.20
N LEU A 213 5.51 -2.94 13.47
CA LEU A 213 6.18 -2.11 14.48
C LEU A 213 7.68 -2.18 14.25
N VAL A 214 8.30 -1.03 13.97
CA VAL A 214 9.74 -0.93 13.78
C VAL A 214 10.46 -1.16 15.11
N ASN A 215 11.58 -1.87 15.08
CA ASN A 215 12.39 -2.11 16.27
C ASN A 215 13.09 -0.80 16.69
N PRO A 216 12.89 -0.29 17.92
CA PRO A 216 13.53 0.94 18.39
C PRO A 216 15.07 0.87 18.43
N LYS A 217 15.64 -0.33 18.34
CA LYS A 217 17.11 -0.50 18.22
C LYS A 217 17.65 -0.09 16.83
N ASN A 218 16.79 0.04 15.82
CA ASN A 218 17.21 0.44 14.47
C ASN A 218 17.66 1.91 14.41
N GLY A 219 17.15 2.76 15.30
CA GLY A 219 17.56 4.16 15.38
C GLY A 219 17.02 4.86 16.62
N LYS A 220 17.78 5.83 17.13
CA LYS A 220 17.43 6.61 18.34
C LYS A 220 16.14 7.45 18.19
N ARG A 221 15.64 7.60 16.97
CA ARG A 221 14.47 8.45 16.65
C ARG A 221 13.15 7.69 16.63
N VAL A 222 13.18 6.34 16.62
CA VAL A 222 11.95 5.53 16.54
C VAL A 222 11.06 5.79 17.72
N ASN A 223 9.87 6.31 17.44
CA ASN A 223 8.84 6.63 18.42
C ASN A 223 7.96 5.39 18.67
N HIS A 224 8.50 4.41 19.36
CA HIS A 224 7.86 3.12 19.60
C HIS A 224 6.53 3.24 20.35
N GLU A 225 6.45 4.12 21.36
CA GLU A 225 5.26 4.26 22.19
C GLU A 225 4.03 4.72 21.40
N ASP A 226 4.19 5.73 20.56
CA ASP A 226 3.09 6.24 19.73
C ASP A 226 2.80 5.32 18.55
N ALA A 227 3.84 4.66 18.00
CA ALA A 227 3.67 3.62 16.96
C ALA A 227 2.83 2.45 17.49
N LYS A 228 3.06 2.02 18.74
CA LYS A 228 2.28 0.97 19.39
C LYS A 228 0.81 1.36 19.53
N LYS A 229 0.51 2.62 19.93
CA LYS A 229 -0.88 3.11 20.01
C LYS A 229 -1.59 3.07 18.66
N PHE A 230 -0.91 3.52 17.60
CA PHE A 230 -1.49 3.47 16.25
C PHE A 230 -1.64 2.02 15.76
N PHE A 231 -0.67 1.17 16.05
CA PHE A 231 -0.75 -0.25 15.75
C PHE A 231 -1.97 -0.89 16.43
N GLU A 232 -2.16 -0.69 17.74
CA GLU A 232 -3.32 -1.20 18.49
C GLU A 232 -4.64 -0.65 17.96
N PHE A 233 -4.69 0.67 17.64
CA PHE A 233 -5.85 1.32 17.02
C PHE A 233 -6.28 0.64 15.72
N LEU A 234 -5.34 0.16 14.87
CA LEU A 234 -5.68 -0.53 13.62
C LEU A 234 -6.49 -1.81 13.83
N PHE A 235 -6.32 -2.47 14.99
CA PHE A 235 -6.97 -3.75 15.30
C PHE A 235 -8.22 -3.60 16.18
N GLU A 236 -8.63 -2.39 16.51
CA GLU A 236 -9.89 -2.17 17.22
C GLU A 236 -11.08 -2.48 16.30
N ASP A 237 -12.13 -3.07 16.85
CA ASP A 237 -13.37 -3.41 16.09
C ASP A 237 -13.95 -2.20 15.36
N SER A 238 -13.89 -1.01 15.98
CA SER A 238 -14.34 0.24 15.39
C SER A 238 -13.55 0.62 14.14
N THR A 239 -12.23 0.46 14.19
CA THR A 239 -11.31 0.77 13.08
C THR A 239 -11.42 -0.27 11.97
N LEU A 240 -11.51 -1.56 12.32
CA LEU A 240 -11.75 -2.62 11.34
C LEU A 240 -13.06 -2.41 10.58
N LYS A 241 -14.13 -1.98 11.26
CA LYS A 241 -15.40 -1.60 10.61
C LYS A 241 -15.26 -0.38 9.69
N LEU A 242 -14.45 0.62 10.07
CA LEU A 242 -14.15 1.76 9.18
C LEU A 242 -13.47 1.29 7.89
N ILE A 243 -12.46 0.42 8.01
CA ILE A 243 -11.73 -0.15 6.86
C ILE A 243 -12.69 -0.97 5.97
N GLU A 244 -13.49 -1.88 6.56
CA GLU A 244 -14.39 -2.77 5.83
C GLU A 244 -15.52 -2.00 5.10
N ASN A 245 -15.94 -0.85 5.63
CA ASN A 245 -16.97 -0.01 5.02
C ASN A 245 -16.41 1.10 4.12
N TYR A 246 -15.08 1.23 4.05
CA TYR A 246 -14.47 2.21 3.16
C TYR A 246 -14.75 1.88 1.70
N SER A 247 -15.31 2.83 0.98
CA SER A 247 -15.72 2.64 -0.42
C SER A 247 -15.36 3.85 -1.28
N VAL A 248 -15.03 3.59 -2.53
CA VAL A 248 -14.85 4.60 -3.59
C VAL A 248 -15.78 4.24 -4.74
N ASN A 249 -16.49 5.22 -5.28
CA ASN A 249 -17.51 5.00 -6.33
C ASN A 249 -18.54 3.92 -5.98
N GLY A 250 -18.87 3.74 -4.69
CA GLY A 250 -19.81 2.72 -4.22
C GLY A 250 -19.23 1.30 -4.10
N VAL A 251 -17.94 1.11 -4.41
CA VAL A 251 -17.25 -0.18 -4.31
C VAL A 251 -16.42 -0.22 -3.03
N LYS A 252 -16.62 -1.24 -2.18
CA LYS A 252 -15.77 -1.50 -1.01
C LYS A 252 -14.39 -1.93 -1.48
N LEU A 253 -13.36 -1.22 -1.02
CA LEU A 253 -11.99 -1.43 -1.49
C LEU A 253 -11.20 -2.45 -0.69
N PHE A 254 -11.56 -2.66 0.57
CA PHE A 254 -10.79 -3.50 1.49
C PHE A 254 -11.68 -4.48 2.24
N ARG A 255 -11.09 -5.60 2.62
CA ARG A 255 -11.63 -6.59 3.56
C ARG A 255 -10.67 -6.73 4.73
N VAL A 256 -11.16 -7.08 5.91
CA VAL A 256 -10.35 -7.23 7.12
C VAL A 256 -10.16 -8.69 7.49
N PHE A 257 -9.05 -9.01 8.14
CA PHE A 257 -8.86 -10.29 8.82
C PHE A 257 -9.56 -10.24 10.19
N ARG A 258 -10.25 -11.31 10.53
CA ARG A 258 -10.92 -11.49 11.83
C ARG A 258 -10.29 -12.65 12.59
#